data_7c5820f276b23fafa0577fcc67b54fa4
#
_entry.id   7c5820f276b23fafa0577fcc67b54fa4
#
_cell.length_a   1.000
_cell.length_b   1.000
_cell.length_c   1.000
_cell.angle_alpha   90.00
_cell.angle_beta   90.00
_cell.angle_gamma   90.00
#
_symmetry.space_group_name_H-M   'P 1'
#
loop_
_entity.id
_entity.type
_entity.pdbx_description
1 polymer ?
#
loop_
_entity_poly.entity_id
_entity_poly.type
_entity_poly.pdbx_seq_one_letter_code
_entity_poly.pdbx_strand_id
1 'polypeptide(L)'
;SGAGFSGDVIPAKPRKCWLVADAELIVYGATESDGTVTIGDREIKLNPDGTFRFQMSFQDGVIDYPIKAVAVDGEQTRSIHMNFERETPSRNTNTKAEAVEEWFA
;
A
#
# COMPACT_ATOMS: atom_id res chain seq x y z
N SER A 1 -40.22 -1.23 24.71
CA SER A 1 -39.93 -1.63 24.48
C SER A 1 -39.64 -2.15 24.16
N GLY A 2 -39.70 -2.07 24.25
CA GLY A 2 -39.41 -2.80 24.05
C GLY A 2 -39.22 -3.24 23.63
N ALA A 3 -39.43 -3.33 23.54
CA ALA A 3 -39.27 -3.92 23.27
C ALA A 3 -39.07 -4.49 22.75
N GLY A 4 -39.23 -4.54 22.70
CA GLY A 4 -39.06 -5.29 22.26
C GLY A 4 -38.88 -5.54 21.66
N PHE A 5 -38.67 -5.87 21.43
CA PHE A 5 -38.44 -6.49 20.81
C PHE A 5 -38.34 -7.31 20.54
N SER A 6 -38.72 -7.08 20.74
CA SER A 6 -38.59 -8.04 20.56
C SER A 6 -37.90 -8.47 19.64
N GLY A 7 -37.05 -8.00 19.63
CA GLY A 7 -36.09 -8.62 18.95
C GLY A 7 -36.34 -9.95 18.52
N ASP A 8 -37.22 -10.15 18.85
CA ASP A 8 -37.74 -11.33 18.41
C ASP A 8 -37.72 -11.46 16.95
N VAL A 9 -37.31 -10.48 16.28
CA VAL A 9 -37.12 -10.64 14.87
C VAL A 9 -35.75 -11.28 14.64
N ILE A 10 -35.82 -12.54 14.27
CA ILE A 10 -34.60 -13.25 13.88
C ILE A 10 -34.48 -13.13 12.38
N PRO A 11 -33.39 -12.57 11.89
CA PRO A 11 -33.20 -12.46 10.45
C PRO A 11 -33.27 -13.83 9.82
N ALA A 12 -33.93 -13.92 8.71
CA ALA A 12 -33.97 -15.17 7.97
C ALA A 12 -32.59 -15.57 7.49
N LYS A 13 -31.71 -14.61 7.31
CA LYS A 13 -30.35 -14.83 6.84
C LYS A 13 -29.38 -13.98 7.65
N PRO A 14 -28.28 -14.56 8.11
CA PRO A 14 -27.22 -13.76 8.69
C PRO A 14 -26.62 -12.83 7.65
N ARG A 15 -26.04 -11.74 8.09
CA ARG A 15 -25.38 -10.84 7.20
C ARG A 15 -24.06 -11.44 6.76
N LYS A 16 -23.75 -11.30 5.49
CA LYS A 16 -22.45 -11.65 4.97
C LYS A 16 -21.44 -10.64 5.49
N CYS A 17 -20.32 -11.14 5.95
CA CYS A 17 -19.24 -10.28 6.42
C CYS A 17 -18.01 -10.59 5.62
N TRP A 18 -17.39 -9.54 5.09
CA TRP A 18 -16.14 -9.69 4.38
C TRP A 18 -15.30 -8.45 4.62
N LEU A 19 -13.99 -8.64 4.52
CA LEU A 19 -13.01 -7.57 4.66
C LEU A 19 -11.85 -7.86 3.73
N VAL A 20 -11.52 -6.87 2.92
CA VAL A 20 -10.31 -6.86 2.14
C VAL A 20 -9.59 -5.55 2.45
N ALA A 21 -8.37 -5.64 2.89
CA ALA A 21 -7.57 -4.47 3.19
C ALA A 21 -6.10 -4.79 3.00
N ASP A 22 -5.36 -3.84 2.52
CA ASP A 22 -3.92 -3.99 2.40
C ASP A 22 -3.29 -2.61 2.38
N ALA A 23 -1.97 -2.56 2.23
CA ALA A 23 -1.21 -1.34 2.28
C ALA A 23 -0.36 -1.19 1.04
N GLU A 24 -0.13 0.06 0.66
CA GLU A 24 0.80 0.41 -0.39
C GLU A 24 1.82 1.37 0.17
N LEU A 25 3.03 1.32 -0.37
CA LEU A 25 4.08 2.24 -0.05
C LEU A 25 4.27 3.19 -1.22
N ILE A 26 4.28 4.48 -0.93
CA ILE A 26 4.50 5.51 -1.93
C ILE A 26 5.74 6.29 -1.52
N VAL A 27 6.73 6.27 -2.40
CA VAL A 27 7.93 7.10 -2.26
C VAL A 27 7.83 8.22 -3.28
N TYR A 28 7.98 9.45 -2.83
CA TYR A 28 7.81 10.59 -3.71
C TYR A 28 8.86 11.65 -3.40
N GLY A 29 9.13 12.48 -4.38
CA GLY A 29 10.11 13.54 -4.20
C GLY A 29 10.26 14.40 -5.43
N ALA A 30 11.33 15.16 -5.43
CA ALA A 30 11.63 16.04 -6.55
C ALA A 30 13.16 16.28 -6.63
N THR A 31 13.62 16.49 -7.83
CA THR A 31 14.98 16.90 -8.11
C THR A 31 14.97 17.76 -9.38
N GLU A 32 16.13 18.17 -9.84
CA GLU A 32 16.20 18.88 -11.12
C GLU A 32 15.69 17.98 -12.25
N SER A 33 14.92 18.55 -13.16
CA SER A 33 14.25 17.76 -14.21
C SER A 33 15.20 17.06 -15.16
N ASP A 34 16.43 17.54 -15.27
CA ASP A 34 17.46 16.94 -16.11
C ASP A 34 18.37 15.95 -15.37
N GLY A 35 18.08 15.73 -14.09
CA GLY A 35 18.82 14.75 -13.30
C GLY A 35 18.29 13.33 -13.48
N THR A 36 18.94 12.41 -12.80
CA THR A 36 18.57 11.00 -12.82
C THR A 36 18.34 10.54 -11.37
N VAL A 37 17.23 9.85 -11.14
CA VAL A 37 16.91 9.31 -9.82
C VAL A 37 16.82 7.79 -9.91
N THR A 38 17.48 7.12 -8.97
CA THR A 38 17.34 5.67 -8.81
C THR A 38 16.85 5.35 -7.42
N ILE A 39 16.00 4.34 -7.33
CA ILE A 39 15.57 3.76 -6.06
C ILE A 39 16.01 2.30 -6.08
N GLY A 40 16.97 1.96 -5.22
CA GLY A 40 17.62 0.68 -5.32
C GLY A 40 18.34 0.60 -6.66
N ASP A 41 18.04 -0.42 -7.45
CA ASP A 41 18.64 -0.60 -8.77
C ASP A 41 17.76 -0.04 -9.89
N ARG A 42 16.64 0.57 -9.56
CA ARG A 42 15.66 0.97 -10.56
C ARG A 42 15.74 2.45 -10.83
N GLU A 43 15.89 2.82 -12.09
CA GLU A 43 15.80 4.22 -12.49
C GLU A 43 14.34 4.64 -12.53
N ILE A 44 14.03 5.79 -11.94
CA ILE A 44 12.67 6.31 -11.82
C ILE A 44 12.50 7.43 -12.84
N LYS A 45 11.39 7.37 -13.56
CA LYS A 45 11.06 8.40 -14.53
C LYS A 45 10.62 9.67 -13.80
N LEU A 46 11.24 10.79 -14.17
CA LEU A 46 10.88 12.09 -13.62
C LEU A 46 9.78 12.73 -14.46
N ASN A 47 8.90 13.46 -13.80
CA ASN A 47 7.97 14.34 -14.49
C ASN A 47 8.71 15.56 -15.04
N PRO A 48 8.12 16.31 -15.98
CA PRO A 48 8.80 17.49 -16.55
C PRO A 48 9.24 18.52 -15.54
N ASP A 49 8.57 18.58 -14.38
CA ASP A 49 8.94 19.52 -13.31
C ASP A 49 9.94 18.94 -12.31
N GLY A 50 10.45 17.73 -12.56
CA GLY A 50 11.43 17.10 -11.69
C GLY A 50 10.83 16.29 -10.55
N THR A 51 9.52 16.25 -10.43
CA THR A 51 8.88 15.43 -9.41
C THR A 51 8.84 13.96 -9.82
N PHE A 52 8.78 13.09 -8.84
CA PHE A 52 8.65 11.65 -9.09
C PHE A 52 7.80 11.01 -8.02
N ARG A 53 7.24 9.87 -8.38
CA ARG A 53 6.41 9.07 -7.48
C ARG A 53 6.62 7.61 -7.84
N PHE A 54 6.90 6.82 -6.83
CA PHE A 54 7.07 5.37 -6.97
C PHE A 54 6.12 4.69 -5.99
N GLN A 55 5.27 3.84 -6.51
CA GLN A 55 4.23 3.18 -5.74
C GLN A 55 4.36 1.68 -5.86
N MET A 56 4.23 0.99 -4.75
CA MET A 56 4.31 -0.46 -4.74
C MET A 56 3.48 -1.06 -3.63
N SER A 57 3.14 -2.31 -3.78
CA SER A 57 2.51 -3.09 -2.73
C SER A 57 3.45 -3.20 -1.54
N PHE A 58 2.93 -2.98 -0.34
CA PHE A 58 3.73 -3.04 0.88
C PHE A 58 3.52 -4.40 1.54
N GLN A 59 4.41 -5.33 1.22
CA GLN A 59 4.38 -6.69 1.75
C GLN A 59 4.98 -6.75 3.15
N ASP A 60 4.68 -7.81 3.89
CA ASP A 60 5.34 -8.06 5.16
C ASP A 60 6.84 -8.23 4.97
N GLY A 61 7.62 -7.72 5.90
CA GLY A 61 9.06 -7.80 5.88
C GLY A 61 9.71 -6.43 5.87
N VAL A 62 10.99 -6.41 5.61
CA VAL A 62 11.80 -5.20 5.58
C VAL A 62 12.07 -4.82 4.13
N ILE A 63 11.86 -3.55 3.83
CA ILE A 63 12.13 -3.00 2.51
C ILE A 63 13.19 -1.92 2.67
N ASP A 64 14.25 -2.04 1.89
CA ASP A 64 15.39 -1.15 1.93
C ASP A 64 15.43 -0.31 0.66
N TYR A 65 15.31 1.01 0.81
CA TYR A 65 15.27 1.91 -0.32
C TYR A 65 16.37 2.96 -0.25
N PRO A 66 17.51 2.68 -0.86
CA PRO A 66 18.49 3.73 -1.13
C PRO A 66 18.03 4.54 -2.35
N ILE A 67 17.85 5.84 -2.15
CA ILE A 67 17.43 6.76 -3.20
C ILE A 67 18.60 7.65 -3.54
N LYS A 68 18.93 7.73 -4.81
CA LYS A 68 20.07 8.52 -5.26
C LYS A 68 19.67 9.40 -6.43
N ALA A 69 20.00 10.66 -6.33
CA ALA A 69 19.85 11.60 -7.42
C ALA A 69 21.24 12.00 -7.94
N VAL A 70 21.40 11.97 -9.25
CA VAL A 70 22.63 12.34 -9.93
C VAL A 70 22.34 13.52 -10.85
N ALA A 71 23.11 14.58 -10.73
CA ALA A 71 22.97 15.75 -11.60
C ALA A 71 23.35 15.40 -13.03
N VAL A 72 22.93 16.26 -13.96
CA VAL A 72 23.20 16.06 -15.39
C VAL A 72 24.69 16.01 -15.71
N ASP A 73 25.51 16.68 -14.90
CA ASP A 73 26.94 16.63 -15.08
C ASP A 73 27.58 15.29 -14.67
N GLY A 74 26.79 14.45 -14.01
CA GLY A 74 27.27 13.14 -13.56
C GLY A 74 28.14 13.17 -12.32
N GLU A 75 28.43 14.33 -11.78
CA GLU A 75 29.41 14.48 -10.68
C GLU A 75 28.73 14.78 -9.35
N GLN A 76 27.67 15.59 -9.36
CA GLN A 76 27.00 15.95 -8.13
C GLN A 76 25.92 14.91 -7.83
N THR A 77 25.91 14.43 -6.61
CA THR A 77 24.94 13.43 -6.17
C THR A 77 24.34 13.83 -4.83
N ARG A 78 23.11 13.40 -4.63
CA ARG A 78 22.44 13.47 -3.34
C ARG A 78 21.79 12.13 -3.09
N SER A 79 21.69 11.73 -1.85
CA SER A 79 21.12 10.45 -1.53
C SER A 79 20.38 10.50 -0.21
N ILE A 80 19.39 9.62 -0.09
CA ILE A 80 18.69 9.38 1.14
C ILE A 80 18.42 7.88 1.22
N HIS A 81 18.53 7.32 2.40
CA HIS A 81 18.34 5.89 2.60
C HIS A 81 17.18 5.70 3.56
N MET A 82 16.16 5.00 3.12
CA MET A 82 14.97 4.73 3.94
C MET A 82 14.77 3.24 4.07
N ASN A 83 14.43 2.82 5.29
CA ASN A 83 14.02 1.45 5.56
C ASN A 83 12.58 1.46 6.03
N PHE A 84 11.82 0.47 5.57
CA PHE A 84 10.43 0.30 5.97
C PHE A 84 10.21 -1.14 6.40
N GLU A 85 9.45 -1.28 7.46
CA GLU A 85 9.09 -2.62 7.94
C GLU A 85 7.58 -2.71 8.06
N ARG A 86 7.05 -3.83 7.60
CA ARG A 86 5.64 -4.14 7.80
C ARG A 86 5.52 -5.49 8.45
N GLU A 87 4.67 -5.57 9.47
CA GLU A 87 4.32 -6.81 10.12
C GLU A 87 2.80 -6.89 10.18
N THR A 88 2.25 -8.05 9.83
CA THR A 88 0.83 -8.32 9.94
C THR A 88 0.65 -9.41 11.00
N PRO A 89 0.47 -9.02 12.27
CA PRO A 89 0.43 -10.01 13.36
C PRO A 89 -0.75 -10.97 13.25
N SER A 90 -1.82 -10.56 12.63
CA SER A 90 -2.97 -11.44 12.45
C SER A 90 -3.75 -11.03 11.22
N ARG A 91 -4.43 -12.00 10.64
CA ARG A 91 -5.31 -11.75 9.51
C ARG A 91 -6.45 -12.76 9.55
N ASN A 92 -7.65 -12.24 9.62
CA ASN A 92 -8.86 -13.06 9.52
C ASN A 92 -9.78 -12.34 8.56
N THR A 93 -9.60 -12.62 7.27
CA THR A 93 -10.25 -11.90 6.19
C THR A 93 -10.78 -12.88 5.16
N ASN A 94 -11.71 -12.40 4.38
CA ASN A 94 -12.27 -13.14 3.26
C ASN A 94 -12.69 -12.16 2.18
N THR A 95 -12.78 -12.63 0.95
CA THR A 95 -13.28 -11.80 -0.15
C THR A 95 -14.81 -11.81 -0.13
N LYS A 96 -15.39 -10.88 -0.85
CA LYS A 96 -16.85 -10.82 -0.99
C LYS A 96 -17.40 -12.10 -1.61
N ALA A 97 -16.68 -12.66 -2.60
CA ALA A 97 -17.09 -13.91 -3.23
C ALA A 97 -17.04 -15.07 -2.25
N GLU A 98 -16.00 -15.16 -1.44
CA GLU A 98 -15.89 -16.18 -0.41
C GLU A 98 -17.00 -16.07 0.63
N ALA A 99 -17.37 -14.86 1.01
CA ALA A 99 -18.47 -14.65 1.94
C ALA A 99 -19.78 -15.18 1.37
N VAL A 100 -20.01 -15.05 0.07
CA VAL A 100 -21.17 -15.61 -0.59
C VAL A 100 -21.14 -17.13 -0.54
N GLU A 101 -19.99 -17.73 -0.80
CA GLU A 101 -19.85 -19.19 -0.75
C GLU A 101 -20.08 -19.73 0.66
N GLU A 102 -19.53 -19.08 1.66
CA GLU A 102 -19.73 -19.46 3.05
C GLU A 102 -21.21 -19.40 3.44
N TRP A 103 -21.92 -18.44 2.86
CA TRP A 103 -23.35 -18.31 3.11
C TRP A 103 -24.14 -19.51 2.63
N PHE A 104 -23.72 -20.11 1.51
CA PHE A 104 -24.42 -21.24 0.92
C PHE A 104 -23.82 -22.59 1.29
N ALA A 105 -22.76 -22.60 2.07
CA ALA A 105 -22.08 -23.84 2.46
C ALA A 105 -22.81 -24.66 3.55
#